data_d10a7c34c0576713f67f80240ceb42f3
#
_entry.id   d10a7c34c0576713f67f80240ceb42f3
#
_cell.length_a   1.000
_cell.length_b   1.000
_cell.length_c   1.000
_cell.angle_alpha   90.00
_cell.angle_beta   90.00
_cell.angle_gamma   90.00
#
_symmetry.space_group_name_H-M   'P 1'
#
loop_
_entity.id
_entity.type
_entity.pdbx_description
1 polymer ?
#
loop_
_entity_poly.entity_id
_entity_poly.type
_entity_poly.pdbx_seq_one_letter_code
_entity_poly.pdbx_strand_id
1 'polypeptide(L)'
;MCRTYLVSLLSAVFFAGAIGLANDANPEIPSSSPGSISDQTPPGAQAPLLVGITVHPREISTNSAEAQRYFDHGLNLTYAFNHDEAIRSFQEAVRHDPQCAMAWWGIALCNGPHINNPPMDKPHSIAAWQALEKAQANSKLGTPVERALIEALTRRYRSNVDENIAERETLNQNYADAMQRVHQQFPDDHDVAVLYAESLMDLRPWDLWSDEGEARAETHQVLQLLENVMTAVPNHPGANHLYI
;
A
#
# COMPACT_ATOMS: atom_id res chain seq x y z
N MET A 1 20.79 -38.01 -44.97
CA MET A 1 19.40 -38.31 -45.34
C MET A 1 18.60 -37.03 -45.22
N CYS A 2 18.28 -36.47 -46.41
CA CYS A 2 17.60 -35.18 -46.59
C CYS A 2 16.08 -35.45 -46.56
N ARG A 3 15.32 -34.76 -45.72
CA ARG A 3 13.84 -34.78 -45.75
C ARG A 3 13.32 -33.40 -46.13
N THR A 4 12.88 -33.33 -47.36
CA THR A 4 12.20 -32.20 -48.00
C THR A 4 10.79 -32.09 -47.45
N TYR A 5 10.36 -30.92 -46.96
CA TYR A 5 8.96 -30.63 -46.66
C TYR A 5 8.31 -29.85 -47.81
N LEU A 6 7.24 -30.44 -48.30
CA LEU A 6 6.38 -29.93 -49.37
C LEU A 6 5.51 -28.78 -48.83
N VAL A 7 5.54 -27.64 -49.50
CA VAL A 7 4.64 -26.51 -49.26
C VAL A 7 3.40 -26.67 -50.15
N SER A 8 2.24 -26.88 -49.59
CA SER A 8 0.94 -26.88 -50.28
C SER A 8 0.40 -25.44 -50.34
N LEU A 9 0.30 -24.89 -51.56
CA LEU A 9 -0.48 -23.68 -51.83
C LEU A 9 -1.98 -24.04 -51.89
N LEU A 10 -2.78 -23.42 -51.04
CA LEU A 10 -4.24 -23.39 -51.19
C LEU A 10 -4.67 -22.06 -51.81
N SER A 11 -5.26 -22.17 -53.00
CA SER A 11 -5.88 -21.05 -53.72
C SER A 11 -7.17 -20.60 -53.04
N ALA A 12 -7.26 -19.31 -52.70
CA ALA A 12 -8.49 -18.70 -52.21
C ALA A 12 -9.37 -18.24 -53.38
N VAL A 13 -10.56 -18.77 -53.46
CA VAL A 13 -11.62 -18.34 -54.42
C VAL A 13 -12.34 -17.13 -53.80
N PHE A 14 -12.31 -16.00 -54.50
CA PHE A 14 -13.08 -14.80 -54.14
C PHE A 14 -14.56 -15.00 -54.57
N PHE A 15 -15.46 -15.02 -53.61
CA PHE A 15 -16.90 -14.85 -53.85
C PHE A 15 -17.28 -13.40 -53.51
N ALA A 16 -17.60 -12.61 -54.52
CA ALA A 16 -18.15 -11.27 -54.36
C ALA A 16 -19.65 -11.40 -54.07
N GLY A 17 -20.02 -11.34 -52.81
CA GLY A 17 -21.42 -11.21 -52.37
C GLY A 17 -21.66 -9.76 -51.95
N ALA A 18 -22.58 -9.08 -52.64
CA ALA A 18 -23.09 -7.78 -52.27
C ALA A 18 -23.90 -7.90 -50.95
N ILE A 19 -23.40 -7.36 -49.87
CA ILE A 19 -24.12 -7.26 -48.59
C ILE A 19 -24.68 -5.85 -48.50
N GLY A 20 -26.01 -5.76 -48.41
CA GLY A 20 -26.75 -4.54 -48.17
C GLY A 20 -26.37 -3.89 -46.85
N LEU A 21 -26.22 -2.57 -46.90
CA LEU A 21 -26.03 -1.73 -45.71
C LEU A 21 -27.29 -1.83 -44.81
N ALA A 22 -27.26 -2.71 -43.85
CA ALA A 22 -28.12 -2.60 -42.68
C ALA A 22 -27.54 -1.51 -41.76
N ASN A 23 -28.37 -0.50 -41.51
CA ASN A 23 -28.05 0.58 -40.57
C ASN A 23 -28.16 0.00 -39.17
N ASP A 24 -27.04 -0.59 -38.66
CA ASP A 24 -26.96 -1.01 -37.27
C ASP A 24 -26.89 0.25 -36.39
N ALA A 25 -28.04 0.57 -35.82
CA ALA A 25 -28.13 1.51 -34.71
C ALA A 25 -27.17 1.02 -33.61
N ASN A 26 -26.07 1.74 -33.46
CA ASN A 26 -25.15 1.56 -32.34
C ASN A 26 -25.97 1.69 -31.04
N PRO A 27 -26.01 0.68 -30.16
CA PRO A 27 -26.72 0.83 -28.89
C PRO A 27 -26.06 1.99 -28.14
N GLU A 28 -26.81 3.06 -27.93
CA GLU A 28 -26.39 4.16 -27.08
C GLU A 28 -25.99 3.56 -25.71
N ILE A 29 -24.70 3.56 -25.42
CA ILE A 29 -24.20 3.33 -24.06
C ILE A 29 -24.88 4.43 -23.23
N PRO A 30 -25.72 4.10 -22.24
CA PRO A 30 -26.30 5.12 -21.40
C PRO A 30 -25.14 5.93 -20.81
N SER A 31 -25.07 7.21 -21.14
CA SER A 31 -24.19 8.16 -20.47
C SER A 31 -24.70 8.25 -19.02
N SER A 32 -24.25 7.32 -18.17
CA SER A 32 -24.31 7.56 -16.75
C SER A 32 -23.44 8.81 -16.52
N SER A 33 -24.08 9.96 -16.38
CA SER A 33 -23.46 11.12 -15.79
C SER A 33 -22.73 10.60 -14.55
N PRO A 34 -21.42 10.87 -14.38
CA PRO A 34 -20.75 10.50 -13.14
C PRO A 34 -21.57 11.12 -12.03
N GLY A 35 -22.24 10.26 -11.22
CA GLY A 35 -23.01 10.71 -10.08
C GLY A 35 -22.09 11.65 -9.32
N SER A 36 -22.57 12.82 -8.98
CA SER A 36 -21.79 13.81 -8.25
C SER A 36 -21.16 13.10 -7.05
N ILE A 37 -19.85 12.87 -7.11
CA ILE A 37 -19.08 12.35 -5.99
C ILE A 37 -19.26 13.44 -4.93
N SER A 38 -20.18 13.24 -3.99
CA SER A 38 -20.39 14.18 -2.91
C SER A 38 -19.10 14.18 -2.10
N ASP A 39 -18.34 15.24 -2.23
CA ASP A 39 -17.15 15.47 -1.43
C ASP A 39 -17.59 15.52 0.04
N GLN A 40 -17.17 14.50 0.82
CA GLN A 40 -17.43 14.42 2.26
C GLN A 40 -16.40 15.20 3.07
N THR A 41 -15.56 15.98 2.38
CA THR A 41 -14.52 16.79 3.02
C THR A 41 -15.14 17.84 3.94
N PRO A 42 -14.76 17.88 5.23
CA PRO A 42 -15.21 18.90 6.15
C PRO A 42 -14.82 20.32 5.70
N PRO A 43 -15.63 21.35 6.01
CA PRO A 43 -15.27 22.73 5.71
C PRO A 43 -13.90 23.11 6.30
N GLY A 44 -13.03 23.69 5.49
CA GLY A 44 -11.69 24.12 5.90
C GLY A 44 -10.62 23.02 5.97
N ALA A 45 -10.94 21.80 5.59
CA ALA A 45 -9.94 20.76 5.44
C ALA A 45 -8.96 21.06 4.29
N GLN A 46 -7.70 20.69 4.49
CA GLN A 46 -6.64 20.85 3.49
C GLN A 46 -6.44 19.62 2.61
N ALA A 47 -7.01 18.46 3.00
CA ALA A 47 -7.04 17.25 2.23
C ALA A 47 -8.49 16.81 1.94
N PRO A 48 -8.83 16.35 0.73
CA PRO A 48 -10.16 15.86 0.42
C PRO A 48 -10.38 14.46 1.05
N LEU A 49 -11.61 14.18 1.46
CA LEU A 49 -12.06 12.81 1.74
C LEU A 49 -12.72 12.25 0.48
N LEU A 50 -11.98 11.46 -0.24
CA LEU A 50 -12.44 10.86 -1.49
C LEU A 50 -13.44 9.73 -1.21
N VAL A 51 -14.60 9.79 -1.86
CA VAL A 51 -15.65 8.78 -1.71
C VAL A 51 -15.17 7.43 -2.26
N GLY A 52 -15.43 6.35 -1.53
CA GLY A 52 -15.09 4.98 -1.94
C GLY A 52 -13.65 4.56 -1.65
N ILE A 53 -12.82 5.41 -1.06
CA ILE A 53 -11.45 5.05 -0.65
C ILE A 53 -11.46 4.35 0.71
N THR A 54 -12.28 4.79 1.68
CA THR A 54 -12.30 4.23 3.03
C THR A 54 -13.13 2.95 3.06
N VAL A 55 -12.54 1.85 2.61
CA VAL A 55 -13.19 0.53 2.57
C VAL A 55 -12.71 -0.42 3.67
N HIS A 56 -11.59 -0.06 4.32
CA HIS A 56 -10.97 -0.83 5.40
C HIS A 56 -10.66 0.10 6.58
N PRO A 57 -11.50 0.11 7.63
CA PRO A 57 -11.27 0.91 8.82
C PRO A 57 -10.30 0.21 9.78
N ARG A 58 -9.51 0.99 10.49
CA ARG A 58 -8.69 0.56 11.61
C ARG A 58 -8.90 1.51 12.80
N GLU A 59 -9.51 1.03 13.86
CA GLU A 59 -9.66 1.81 15.08
C GLU A 59 -8.29 2.22 15.65
N ILE A 60 -8.17 3.50 16.00
CA ILE A 60 -6.98 4.07 16.62
C ILE A 60 -7.31 4.82 17.90
N SER A 61 -6.31 5.03 18.75
CA SER A 61 -6.44 5.78 20.00
C SER A 61 -6.57 7.28 19.71
N THR A 62 -7.80 7.72 19.49
CA THR A 62 -8.19 9.13 19.36
C THR A 62 -9.60 9.35 19.88
N ASN A 63 -9.88 10.56 20.39
CA ASN A 63 -11.24 11.00 20.76
C ASN A 63 -11.90 11.84 19.65
N SER A 64 -11.20 12.07 18.54
CA SER A 64 -11.69 12.85 17.42
C SER A 64 -12.21 11.95 16.30
N ALA A 65 -13.51 11.97 16.05
CA ALA A 65 -14.11 11.24 14.94
C ALA A 65 -13.54 11.66 13.59
N GLU A 66 -13.19 12.94 13.42
CA GLU A 66 -12.58 13.42 12.20
C GLU A 66 -11.14 12.93 12.05
N ALA A 67 -10.35 12.87 13.15
CA ALA A 67 -9.01 12.27 13.11
C ALA A 67 -9.07 10.79 12.72
N GLN A 68 -10.03 10.02 13.26
CA GLN A 68 -10.27 8.63 12.87
C GLN A 68 -10.60 8.50 11.38
N ARG A 69 -11.51 9.33 10.86
CA ARG A 69 -11.90 9.29 9.44
C ARG A 69 -10.73 9.58 8.51
N TYR A 70 -9.93 10.60 8.83
CA TYR A 70 -8.75 10.94 8.04
C TYR A 70 -7.64 9.91 8.17
N PHE A 71 -7.50 9.29 9.34
CA PHE A 71 -6.58 8.16 9.50
C PHE A 71 -6.98 6.98 8.62
N ASP A 72 -8.25 6.55 8.66
CA ASP A 72 -8.74 5.46 7.82
C ASP A 72 -8.53 5.76 6.33
N HIS A 73 -8.81 7.00 5.90
CA HIS A 73 -8.59 7.43 4.54
C HIS A 73 -7.10 7.36 4.17
N GLY A 74 -6.21 7.85 5.03
CA GLY A 74 -4.76 7.79 4.84
C GLY A 74 -4.24 6.36 4.77
N LEU A 75 -4.73 5.45 5.64
CA LEU A 75 -4.32 4.05 5.65
C LEU A 75 -4.72 3.33 4.35
N ASN A 76 -5.94 3.54 3.87
CA ASN A 76 -6.38 2.96 2.59
C ASN A 76 -5.57 3.52 1.40
N LEU A 77 -5.20 4.80 1.41
CA LEU A 77 -4.31 5.39 0.41
C LEU A 77 -2.88 4.83 0.50
N THR A 78 -2.39 4.54 1.71
CA THR A 78 -1.09 3.85 1.92
C THR A 78 -1.12 2.48 1.24
N TYR A 79 -2.15 1.68 1.47
CA TYR A 79 -2.33 0.39 0.82
C TYR A 79 -2.52 0.49 -0.71
N ALA A 80 -2.96 1.63 -1.21
CA ALA A 80 -3.04 1.93 -2.64
C ALA A 80 -1.73 2.50 -3.22
N PHE A 81 -0.64 2.56 -2.45
CA PHE A 81 0.64 3.20 -2.81
C PHE A 81 0.52 4.67 -3.23
N ASN A 82 -0.55 5.36 -2.80
CA ASN A 82 -0.71 6.80 -2.99
C ASN A 82 -0.21 7.55 -1.74
N HIS A 83 1.11 7.47 -1.50
CA HIS A 83 1.73 7.91 -0.27
C HIS A 83 1.62 9.42 -0.06
N ASP A 84 1.69 10.23 -1.11
CA ASP A 84 1.57 11.68 -1.00
C ASP A 84 0.18 12.10 -0.48
N GLU A 85 -0.88 11.52 -1.02
CA GLU A 85 -2.24 11.79 -0.54
C GLU A 85 -2.51 11.13 0.83
N ALA A 86 -1.88 9.99 1.12
CA ALA A 86 -1.91 9.38 2.45
C ALA A 86 -1.30 10.33 3.50
N ILE A 87 -0.13 10.90 3.22
CA ILE A 87 0.52 11.89 4.10
C ILE A 87 -0.39 13.09 4.35
N ARG A 88 -1.03 13.63 3.30
CA ARG A 88 -1.97 14.76 3.45
C ARG A 88 -3.16 14.38 4.34
N SER A 89 -3.70 13.17 4.18
CA SER A 89 -4.78 12.67 5.01
C SER A 89 -4.35 12.49 6.47
N PHE A 90 -3.19 11.91 6.73
CA PHE A 90 -2.66 11.80 8.08
C PHE A 90 -2.33 13.16 8.72
N GLN A 91 -1.84 14.13 7.94
CA GLN A 91 -1.64 15.51 8.40
C GLN A 91 -2.96 16.16 8.81
N GLU A 92 -4.04 15.89 8.07
CA GLU A 92 -5.37 16.36 8.43
C GLU A 92 -5.88 15.67 9.72
N ALA A 93 -5.62 14.35 9.89
CA ALA A 93 -5.90 13.67 11.15
C ALA A 93 -5.17 14.32 12.34
N VAL A 94 -3.89 14.66 12.16
CA VAL A 94 -3.10 15.40 13.16
C VAL A 94 -3.68 16.78 13.44
N ARG A 95 -4.22 17.49 12.44
CA ARG A 95 -4.86 18.78 12.65
C ARG A 95 -6.09 18.67 13.55
N HIS A 96 -6.84 17.58 13.45
CA HIS A 96 -8.01 17.30 14.30
C HIS A 96 -7.65 16.74 15.66
N ASP A 97 -6.54 16.00 15.77
CA ASP A 97 -5.99 15.49 17.02
C ASP A 97 -4.45 15.48 16.99
N PRO A 98 -3.80 16.56 17.46
CA PRO A 98 -2.34 16.64 17.48
C PRO A 98 -1.64 15.58 18.35
N GLN A 99 -2.38 14.91 19.24
CA GLN A 99 -1.87 13.84 20.11
C GLN A 99 -2.09 12.43 19.52
N CYS A 100 -2.76 12.32 18.39
CA CYS A 100 -2.98 11.05 17.70
C CYS A 100 -1.64 10.45 17.24
N ALA A 101 -1.10 9.53 18.03
CA ALA A 101 0.19 8.89 17.75
C ALA A 101 0.20 8.13 16.42
N MET A 102 -0.92 7.47 16.07
CA MET A 102 -1.01 6.70 14.84
C MET A 102 -1.08 7.55 13.58
N ALA A 103 -1.64 8.76 13.64
CA ALA A 103 -1.58 9.70 12.51
C ALA A 103 -0.13 10.16 12.25
N TRP A 104 0.64 10.45 13.29
CA TRP A 104 2.07 10.73 13.16
C TRP A 104 2.87 9.51 12.65
N TRP A 105 2.53 8.31 13.11
CA TRP A 105 3.10 7.06 12.62
C TRP A 105 2.82 6.87 11.11
N GLY A 106 1.61 7.13 10.65
CA GLY A 106 1.24 7.06 9.24
C GLY A 106 2.05 8.02 8.36
N ILE A 107 2.26 9.27 8.83
CA ILE A 107 3.14 10.23 8.14
C ILE A 107 4.56 9.69 8.06
N ALA A 108 5.09 9.12 9.16
CA ALA A 108 6.43 8.56 9.17
C ALA A 108 6.56 7.36 8.23
N LEU A 109 5.57 6.45 8.23
CA LEU A 109 5.56 5.27 7.37
C LEU A 109 5.59 5.66 5.88
N CYS A 110 4.69 6.56 5.46
CA CYS A 110 4.56 6.96 4.06
C CYS A 110 5.72 7.81 3.53
N ASN A 111 6.54 8.41 4.40
CA ASN A 111 7.79 9.04 4.00
C ASN A 111 8.95 8.05 3.85
N GLY A 112 8.73 6.77 4.21
CA GLY A 112 9.74 5.73 4.15
C GLY A 112 9.90 5.12 2.75
N PRO A 113 10.92 4.25 2.59
CA PRO A 113 11.05 3.47 1.37
C PRO A 113 9.90 2.48 1.24
N HIS A 114 9.61 2.07 0.02
CA HIS A 114 8.63 1.03 -0.31
C HIS A 114 9.05 0.32 -1.61
N ILE A 115 8.41 -0.79 -1.96
CA ILE A 115 8.80 -1.63 -3.11
C ILE A 115 8.93 -0.88 -4.44
N ASN A 116 8.15 0.20 -4.65
CA ASN A 116 8.18 1.02 -5.87
C ASN A 116 9.20 2.17 -5.79
N ASN A 117 9.68 2.52 -4.61
CA ASN A 117 10.67 3.57 -4.37
C ASN A 117 11.59 3.18 -3.20
N PRO A 118 12.53 2.24 -3.43
CA PRO A 118 13.42 1.73 -2.38
C PRO A 118 14.39 2.78 -1.79
N PRO A 119 14.93 3.75 -2.57
CA PRO A 119 15.79 4.78 -2.00
C PRO A 119 14.97 5.79 -1.21
N MET A 120 15.63 6.41 -0.25
CA MET A 120 15.06 7.47 0.58
C MET A 120 15.89 8.74 0.43
N ASP A 121 15.29 9.79 -0.07
CA ASP A 121 15.98 11.07 -0.18
C ASP A 121 16.00 11.84 1.15
N LYS A 122 16.82 12.87 1.21
CA LYS A 122 17.00 13.67 2.43
C LYS A 122 15.74 14.36 2.95
N PRO A 123 14.89 14.98 2.10
CA PRO A 123 13.61 15.55 2.54
C PRO A 123 12.70 14.53 3.22
N HIS A 124 12.53 13.36 2.61
CA HIS A 124 11.71 12.28 3.16
C HIS A 124 12.30 11.70 4.45
N SER A 125 13.63 11.53 4.53
CA SER A 125 14.32 11.08 5.76
C SER A 125 14.06 12.03 6.93
N ILE A 126 14.16 13.34 6.70
CA ILE A 126 13.86 14.36 7.72
C ILE A 126 12.39 14.28 8.15
N ALA A 127 11.47 14.24 7.18
CA ALA A 127 10.04 14.21 7.46
C ALA A 127 9.63 12.95 8.23
N ALA A 128 10.13 11.77 7.81
CA ALA A 128 9.89 10.51 8.50
C ALA A 128 10.38 10.54 9.95
N TRP A 129 11.62 11.00 10.17
CA TRP A 129 12.19 11.08 11.51
C TRP A 129 11.38 12.02 12.42
N GLN A 130 11.08 13.24 11.96
CA GLN A 130 10.31 14.21 12.73
C GLN A 130 8.92 13.73 13.08
N ALA A 131 8.23 13.07 12.14
CA ALA A 131 6.93 12.48 12.40
C ALA A 131 7.02 11.32 13.40
N LEU A 132 8.04 10.47 13.29
CA LEU A 132 8.26 9.37 14.24
C LEU A 132 8.55 9.87 15.66
N GLU A 133 9.32 10.93 15.84
CA GLU A 133 9.54 11.57 17.16
C GLU A 133 8.20 12.02 17.78
N LYS A 134 7.29 12.55 16.99
CA LYS A 134 5.93 12.93 17.44
C LYS A 134 5.08 11.71 17.79
N ALA A 135 5.14 10.66 16.97
CA ALA A 135 4.46 9.39 17.26
C ALA A 135 4.94 8.79 18.59
N GLN A 136 6.27 8.74 18.82
CA GLN A 136 6.86 8.24 20.06
C GLN A 136 6.46 9.09 21.28
N ALA A 137 6.49 10.42 21.16
CA ALA A 137 6.12 11.31 22.25
C ALA A 137 4.67 11.09 22.73
N ASN A 138 3.77 10.70 21.84
CA ASN A 138 2.35 10.46 22.10
C ASN A 138 2.01 8.97 22.29
N SER A 139 2.96 8.05 22.10
CA SER A 139 2.71 6.59 22.07
C SER A 139 2.09 6.04 23.35
N LYS A 140 2.31 6.68 24.50
CA LYS A 140 1.75 6.26 25.79
C LYS A 140 0.21 6.29 25.83
N LEU A 141 -0.41 7.08 24.96
CA LEU A 141 -1.87 7.18 24.83
C LEU A 141 -2.45 6.03 23.98
N GLY A 142 -1.59 5.32 23.25
CA GLY A 142 -1.98 4.26 22.33
C GLY A 142 -2.22 2.91 22.97
N THR A 143 -2.89 2.03 22.23
CA THR A 143 -3.05 0.61 22.56
C THR A 143 -1.72 -0.13 22.55
N PRO A 144 -1.63 -1.37 23.07
CA PRO A 144 -0.41 -2.17 22.99
C PRO A 144 0.10 -2.38 21.55
N VAL A 145 -0.79 -2.63 20.57
CA VAL A 145 -0.40 -2.84 19.16
C VAL A 145 0.10 -1.55 18.52
N GLU A 146 -0.54 -0.41 18.79
CA GLU A 146 -0.10 0.89 18.30
C GLU A 146 1.31 1.24 18.80
N ARG A 147 1.57 1.01 20.08
CA ARG A 147 2.90 1.20 20.66
C ARG A 147 3.95 0.29 20.01
N ALA A 148 3.59 -0.97 19.74
CA ALA A 148 4.48 -1.92 19.10
C ALA A 148 4.79 -1.53 17.64
N LEU A 149 3.80 -1.05 16.88
CA LEU A 149 3.99 -0.54 15.52
C LEU A 149 4.90 0.70 15.49
N ILE A 150 4.69 1.65 16.41
CA ILE A 150 5.52 2.84 16.54
C ILE A 150 6.97 2.45 16.91
N GLU A 151 7.16 1.54 17.87
CA GLU A 151 8.49 1.06 18.26
C GLU A 151 9.18 0.30 17.11
N ALA A 152 8.46 -0.52 16.35
CA ALA A 152 9.01 -1.20 15.18
C ALA A 152 9.53 -0.20 14.14
N LEU A 153 8.77 0.86 13.87
CA LEU A 153 9.16 1.87 12.89
C LEU A 153 10.43 2.64 13.30
N THR A 154 10.77 2.71 14.60
CA THR A 154 12.04 3.30 15.07
C THR A 154 13.28 2.55 14.55
N ARG A 155 13.10 1.29 14.13
CA ARG A 155 14.20 0.48 13.59
C ARG A 155 14.51 0.81 12.14
N ARG A 156 13.60 1.52 11.46
CA ARG A 156 13.69 1.86 10.04
C ARG A 156 14.38 3.18 9.75
N TYR A 157 14.40 4.11 10.74
CA TYR A 157 14.91 5.48 10.55
C TYR A 157 15.99 5.85 11.54
N ARG A 158 16.77 6.87 11.19
CA ARG A 158 17.78 7.50 12.03
C ARG A 158 17.66 9.02 11.95
N SER A 159 18.16 9.71 12.98
CA SER A 159 18.28 11.18 12.98
C SER A 159 19.31 11.70 11.97
N ASN A 160 20.25 10.85 11.54
CA ASN A 160 21.23 11.18 10.51
C ASN A 160 20.61 10.88 9.15
N VAL A 161 20.55 11.90 8.31
CA VAL A 161 19.88 11.87 6.99
C VAL A 161 20.82 11.54 5.82
N ASP A 162 22.11 11.34 6.08
CA ASP A 162 23.09 10.98 5.06
C ASP A 162 23.27 9.44 5.07
N GLU A 163 22.24 8.73 4.60
CA GLU A 163 22.24 7.26 4.50
C GLU A 163 22.87 6.82 3.17
N ASN A 164 23.71 5.81 3.24
CA ASN A 164 24.13 5.07 2.05
C ASN A 164 23.28 3.79 1.88
N ILE A 165 23.42 3.12 0.74
CA ILE A 165 22.63 1.92 0.39
C ILE A 165 22.75 0.82 1.46
N ALA A 166 23.97 0.52 1.93
CA ALA A 166 24.19 -0.54 2.92
C ALA A 166 23.55 -0.22 4.29
N GLU A 167 23.53 1.05 4.68
CA GLU A 167 22.82 1.50 5.88
C GLU A 167 21.32 1.38 5.70
N ARG A 168 20.77 1.72 4.52
CA ARG A 168 19.36 1.57 4.21
C ARG A 168 18.93 0.10 4.26
N GLU A 169 19.70 -0.80 3.65
CA GLU A 169 19.45 -2.25 3.71
C GLU A 169 19.44 -2.75 5.16
N THR A 170 20.41 -2.33 5.98
CA THR A 170 20.46 -2.69 7.40
C THR A 170 19.24 -2.19 8.16
N LEU A 171 18.77 -0.97 7.89
CA LEU A 171 17.59 -0.41 8.55
C LEU A 171 16.29 -1.12 8.10
N ASN A 172 16.18 -1.47 6.82
CA ASN A 172 15.06 -2.26 6.33
C ASN A 172 15.02 -3.65 7.00
N GLN A 173 16.18 -4.34 7.12
CA GLN A 173 16.26 -5.61 7.83
C GLN A 173 15.85 -5.48 9.30
N ASN A 174 16.37 -4.46 10.01
CA ASN A 174 16.00 -4.21 11.41
C ASN A 174 14.49 -3.94 11.58
N TYR A 175 13.88 -3.28 10.60
CA TYR A 175 12.43 -3.04 10.59
C TYR A 175 11.65 -4.33 10.34
N ALA A 176 12.04 -5.14 9.37
CA ALA A 176 11.41 -6.43 9.11
C ALA A 176 11.48 -7.37 10.33
N ASP A 177 12.64 -7.44 11.00
CA ASP A 177 12.83 -8.19 12.24
C ASP A 177 11.94 -7.64 13.38
N ALA A 178 11.75 -6.34 13.44
CA ALA A 178 10.86 -5.73 14.42
C ALA A 178 9.39 -6.04 14.10
N MET A 179 8.97 -5.96 12.84
CA MET A 179 7.62 -6.31 12.40
C MET A 179 7.31 -7.79 12.61
N GLN A 180 8.29 -8.68 12.45
CA GLN A 180 8.13 -10.10 12.82
C GLN A 180 7.73 -10.26 14.29
N ARG A 181 8.41 -9.54 15.20
CA ARG A 181 8.07 -9.57 16.64
C ARG A 181 6.70 -8.98 16.93
N VAL A 182 6.31 -7.91 16.24
CA VAL A 182 4.97 -7.34 16.37
C VAL A 182 3.92 -8.36 15.93
N HIS A 183 4.11 -9.01 14.78
CA HIS A 183 3.19 -10.05 14.30
C HIS A 183 3.11 -11.25 15.25
N GLN A 184 4.23 -11.70 15.84
CA GLN A 184 4.23 -12.76 16.85
C GLN A 184 3.45 -12.37 18.11
N GLN A 185 3.47 -11.10 18.50
CA GLN A 185 2.74 -10.59 19.67
C GLN A 185 1.26 -10.34 19.37
N PHE A 186 0.91 -10.00 18.13
CA PHE A 186 -0.45 -9.71 17.68
C PHE A 186 -0.80 -10.51 16.42
N PRO A 187 -0.87 -11.86 16.51
CA PRO A 187 -1.03 -12.72 15.33
C PRO A 187 -2.39 -12.58 14.64
N ASP A 188 -3.41 -12.10 15.34
CA ASP A 188 -4.77 -11.92 14.83
C ASP A 188 -4.99 -10.52 14.22
N ASP A 189 -4.01 -9.63 14.29
CA ASP A 189 -4.10 -8.29 13.68
C ASP A 189 -3.69 -8.36 12.20
N HIS A 190 -4.68 -8.26 11.32
CA HIS A 190 -4.49 -8.42 9.88
C HIS A 190 -3.66 -7.30 9.25
N ASP A 191 -3.78 -6.06 9.74
CA ASP A 191 -2.92 -4.96 9.28
C ASP A 191 -1.46 -5.20 9.67
N VAL A 192 -1.22 -5.70 10.88
CA VAL A 192 0.15 -6.08 11.31
C VAL A 192 0.72 -7.16 10.39
N ALA A 193 -0.07 -8.16 10.01
CA ALA A 193 0.38 -9.22 9.09
C ALA A 193 0.73 -8.65 7.71
N VAL A 194 -0.08 -7.74 7.17
CA VAL A 194 0.16 -7.08 5.88
C VAL A 194 1.39 -6.17 5.93
N LEU A 195 1.54 -5.35 6.96
CA LEU A 195 2.71 -4.49 7.16
C LEU A 195 4.00 -5.31 7.34
N TYR A 196 3.90 -6.48 7.98
CA TYR A 196 5.02 -7.40 8.08
C TYR A 196 5.37 -7.99 6.70
N ALA A 197 4.39 -8.44 5.92
CA ALA A 197 4.62 -8.93 4.56
C ALA A 197 5.29 -7.85 3.69
N GLU A 198 4.80 -6.61 3.72
CA GLU A 198 5.41 -5.47 3.01
C GLU A 198 6.86 -5.26 3.44
N SER A 199 7.15 -5.29 4.76
CA SER A 199 8.52 -5.11 5.26
C SER A 199 9.50 -6.18 4.76
N LEU A 200 9.03 -7.41 4.52
CA LEU A 200 9.82 -8.48 3.90
C LEU A 200 10.03 -8.24 2.40
N MET A 201 9.00 -7.74 1.70
CA MET A 201 9.10 -7.39 0.28
C MET A 201 10.08 -6.23 0.05
N ASP A 202 10.18 -5.29 0.98
CA ASP A 202 11.12 -4.16 0.95
C ASP A 202 12.60 -4.58 1.07
N LEU A 203 12.87 -5.81 1.54
CA LEU A 203 14.24 -6.35 1.54
C LEU A 203 14.72 -6.72 0.13
N ARG A 204 13.78 -7.01 -0.77
CA ARG A 204 14.04 -7.43 -2.16
C ARG A 204 13.01 -6.80 -3.12
N PRO A 205 13.01 -5.48 -3.30
CA PRO A 205 12.04 -4.82 -4.17
C PRO A 205 12.07 -5.43 -5.56
N TRP A 206 10.93 -5.98 -6.02
CA TRP A 206 10.76 -6.61 -7.33
C TRP A 206 11.64 -7.85 -7.61
N ASP A 207 12.34 -8.41 -6.60
CA ASP A 207 13.20 -9.60 -6.73
C ASP A 207 12.74 -10.72 -5.79
N LEU A 208 11.43 -11.03 -5.78
CA LEU A 208 10.86 -12.12 -4.98
C LEU A 208 11.01 -13.49 -5.65
N TRP A 209 11.21 -13.51 -6.96
CA TRP A 209 11.35 -14.71 -7.78
C TRP A 209 12.59 -14.60 -8.67
N SER A 210 13.27 -15.72 -8.91
CA SER A 210 14.34 -15.79 -9.91
C SER A 210 13.77 -15.83 -11.32
N ASP A 211 14.62 -15.66 -12.33
CA ASP A 211 14.22 -15.77 -13.74
C ASP A 211 13.69 -17.16 -14.10
N GLU A 212 14.10 -18.19 -13.34
CA GLU A 212 13.64 -19.58 -13.48
C GLU A 212 12.33 -19.86 -12.73
N GLY A 213 11.79 -18.88 -12.00
CA GLY A 213 10.56 -18.98 -11.21
C GLY A 213 10.77 -19.61 -9.82
N GLU A 214 11.99 -19.67 -9.34
CA GLU A 214 12.30 -20.13 -7.97
C GLU A 214 12.07 -19.02 -6.96
N ALA A 215 11.38 -19.32 -5.86
CA ALA A 215 11.09 -18.36 -4.81
C ALA A 215 12.37 -17.96 -4.04
N ARG A 216 12.55 -16.67 -3.77
CA ARG A 216 13.56 -16.18 -2.85
C ARG A 216 13.19 -16.53 -1.39
N ALA A 217 14.12 -16.33 -0.46
CA ALA A 217 14.00 -16.80 0.91
C ALA A 217 12.71 -16.34 1.63
N GLU A 218 12.31 -15.09 1.46
CA GLU A 218 11.17 -14.49 2.14
C GLU A 218 9.83 -14.71 1.41
N THR A 219 9.85 -15.10 0.12
CA THR A 219 8.68 -15.14 -0.76
C THR A 219 7.57 -16.04 -0.23
N HIS A 220 7.90 -17.24 0.23
CA HIS A 220 6.89 -18.18 0.77
C HIS A 220 6.22 -17.63 2.03
N GLN A 221 6.97 -16.92 2.87
CA GLN A 221 6.43 -16.30 4.07
C GLN A 221 5.50 -15.13 3.73
N VAL A 222 5.88 -14.29 2.77
CA VAL A 222 5.04 -13.20 2.25
C VAL A 222 3.72 -13.78 1.73
N LEU A 223 3.77 -14.80 0.87
CA LEU A 223 2.57 -15.45 0.33
C LEU A 223 1.68 -15.99 1.45
N GLN A 224 2.24 -16.72 2.41
CA GLN A 224 1.47 -17.29 3.51
C GLN A 224 0.77 -16.21 4.36
N LEU A 225 1.47 -15.10 4.67
CA LEU A 225 0.89 -13.99 5.41
C LEU A 225 -0.29 -13.38 4.66
N LEU A 226 -0.10 -13.05 3.37
CA LEU A 226 -1.14 -12.41 2.56
C LEU A 226 -2.33 -13.33 2.31
N GLU A 227 -2.12 -14.62 2.01
CA GLU A 227 -3.18 -15.61 1.81
C GLU A 227 -4.02 -15.84 3.08
N ASN A 228 -3.37 -15.87 4.25
CA ASN A 228 -4.08 -15.97 5.53
C ASN A 228 -4.97 -14.75 5.75
N VAL A 229 -4.45 -13.54 5.49
CA VAL A 229 -5.24 -12.31 5.61
C VAL A 229 -6.40 -12.31 4.61
N MET A 230 -6.18 -12.63 3.34
CA MET A 230 -7.24 -12.68 2.32
C MET A 230 -8.30 -13.75 2.63
N THR A 231 -7.92 -14.84 3.30
CA THR A 231 -8.87 -15.85 3.75
C THR A 231 -9.79 -15.30 4.86
N ALA A 232 -9.23 -14.55 5.81
CA ALA A 232 -9.96 -13.98 6.94
C ALA A 232 -10.73 -12.70 6.55
N VAL A 233 -10.11 -11.85 5.73
CA VAL A 233 -10.62 -10.55 5.29
C VAL A 233 -10.45 -10.45 3.75
N PRO A 234 -11.34 -11.05 2.95
CA PRO A 234 -11.18 -11.15 1.49
C PRO A 234 -11.00 -9.80 0.77
N ASN A 235 -11.51 -8.72 1.34
CA ASN A 235 -11.44 -7.37 0.76
C ASN A 235 -10.37 -6.50 1.43
N HIS A 236 -9.37 -7.08 2.13
CA HIS A 236 -8.30 -6.30 2.72
C HIS A 236 -7.46 -5.62 1.63
N PRO A 237 -7.45 -4.27 1.54
CA PRO A 237 -6.86 -3.58 0.38
C PRO A 237 -5.36 -3.85 0.24
N GLY A 238 -4.61 -3.78 1.35
CA GLY A 238 -3.17 -4.02 1.34
C GLY A 238 -2.81 -5.46 0.97
N ALA A 239 -3.51 -6.46 1.53
CA ALA A 239 -3.24 -7.85 1.22
C ALA A 239 -3.49 -8.15 -0.27
N ASN A 240 -4.62 -7.69 -0.83
CA ASN A 240 -4.93 -7.87 -2.24
C ASN A 240 -3.93 -7.15 -3.15
N HIS A 241 -3.50 -5.95 -2.78
CA HIS A 241 -2.57 -5.16 -3.60
C HIS A 241 -1.16 -5.76 -3.62
N LEU A 242 -0.65 -6.20 -2.45
CA LEU A 242 0.68 -6.81 -2.37
C LEU A 242 0.76 -8.21 -2.99
N TYR A 243 -0.38 -8.90 -3.13
CA TYR A 243 -0.44 -10.26 -3.67
C TYR A 243 -0.40 -10.31 -5.20
N ILE A 244 -0.72 -9.20 -5.90
CA ILE A 244 -0.73 -9.11 -7.37
C ILE A 244 0.70 -9.02 -7.91
#